data_9f124eed36eb7ec87e5c5cbc6327a60f
#
_entry.id   9f124eed36eb7ec87e5c5cbc6327a60f
#
_cell.length_a   1.000
_cell.length_b   1.000
_cell.length_c   1.000
_cell.angle_alpha   90.00
_cell.angle_beta   90.00
_cell.angle_gamma   90.00
#
_symmetry.space_group_name_H-M   'P 1'
#
loop_
_entity.id
_entity.type
_entity.pdbx_description
1 polymer ?
#
loop_
_entity_poly.entity_id
_entity_poly.type
_entity_poly.pdbx_seq_one_letter_code
_entity_poly.pdbx_strand_id
1 'polypeptide(L)'
;MIVDDFKAPGDFGSPGWEPFEANMRRVLPGVRFFPMAASHPIFHCFFEINNLDIMPQAYNAGKPVFRGVYEDNDPGGRLQMIVNYNTDISQFWEWSGTGLRPIDQTNEAYKLGVNYLVYGMTH
;
A
#
# COMPACT_ATOMS: atom_id res chain seq x y z
N MET A 1 8.60 1.01 6.60
CA MET A 1 7.28 1.12 7.29
C MET A 1 6.18 0.78 6.31
N ILE A 2 5.13 0.07 6.74
CA ILE A 2 3.94 -0.23 5.93
C ILE A 2 2.78 0.54 6.54
N VAL A 3 2.02 1.24 5.73
CA VAL A 3 0.84 2.02 6.14
C VAL A 3 -0.33 1.61 5.26
N ASP A 4 -1.45 1.29 5.88
CA ASP A 4 -2.61 0.69 5.23
C ASP A 4 -3.90 1.40 5.67
N ASP A 5 -5.02 1.09 5.01
CA ASP A 5 -6.37 1.53 5.38
C ASP A 5 -6.63 3.04 5.19
N PHE A 6 -6.24 3.58 4.02
CA PHE A 6 -6.68 4.92 3.62
C PHE A 6 -7.79 4.83 2.58
N LYS A 7 -8.89 5.50 2.86
CA LYS A 7 -10.02 5.63 1.94
C LYS A 7 -9.93 6.94 1.15
N ALA A 8 -10.21 6.87 -0.15
CA ALA A 8 -10.30 8.07 -0.97
C ALA A 8 -11.49 8.97 -0.54
N PRO A 9 -11.42 10.29 -0.72
CA PRO A 9 -12.52 11.19 -0.43
C PRO A 9 -13.79 10.83 -1.24
N GLY A 10 -14.97 10.96 -0.66
CA GLY A 10 -16.24 10.89 -1.38
C GLY A 10 -17.36 10.09 -0.72
N ASP A 11 -17.08 9.03 0.02
CA ASP A 11 -18.10 8.24 0.70
C ASP A 11 -17.83 8.09 2.20
N PHE A 12 -18.78 8.49 3.01
CA PHE A 12 -18.89 8.18 4.44
C PHE A 12 -17.63 8.33 5.29
N GLY A 13 -17.14 9.51 5.45
CA GLY A 13 -16.18 9.77 6.49
C GLY A 13 -14.90 10.44 6.03
N SER A 14 -14.23 10.99 6.98
CA SER A 14 -12.97 11.70 6.80
C SER A 14 -11.92 10.78 6.17
N PRO A 15 -11.35 11.16 5.07
CA PRO A 15 -10.15 10.50 4.60
C PRO A 15 -9.06 10.70 5.66
N GLY A 16 -8.57 9.61 6.22
CA GLY A 16 -7.44 9.66 7.16
C GLY A 16 -6.14 10.15 6.53
N TRP A 17 -6.13 10.35 5.21
CA TRP A 17 -4.94 10.75 4.47
C TRP A 17 -4.42 12.14 4.84
N GLU A 18 -5.27 13.17 4.81
CA GLU A 18 -4.82 14.53 5.08
C GLU A 18 -4.20 14.72 6.47
N PRO A 19 -4.84 14.24 7.56
CA PRO A 19 -4.22 14.27 8.88
C PRO A 19 -2.94 13.45 8.95
N PHE A 20 -2.89 12.28 8.30
CA PHE A 20 -1.68 11.47 8.25
C PHE A 20 -0.54 12.20 7.55
N GLU A 21 -0.78 12.75 6.37
CA GLU A 21 0.24 13.49 5.61
C GLU A 21 0.74 14.71 6.40
N ALA A 22 -0.17 15.44 7.04
CA ALA A 22 0.19 16.60 7.88
C ALA A 22 1.08 16.19 9.06
N ASN A 23 0.78 15.07 9.72
CA ASN A 23 1.59 14.55 10.80
C ASN A 23 2.94 14.02 10.30
N MET A 24 2.97 13.36 9.16
CA MET A 24 4.23 12.90 8.56
C MET A 24 5.17 14.05 8.21
N ARG A 25 4.64 15.18 7.74
CA ARG A 25 5.43 16.39 7.48
C ARG A 25 6.05 17.00 8.74
N ARG A 26 5.42 16.77 9.91
CA ARG A 26 5.99 17.18 11.21
C ARG A 26 7.14 16.27 11.65
N VAL A 27 7.06 14.97 11.34
CA VAL A 27 8.07 13.96 11.70
C VAL A 27 9.24 13.96 10.71
N LEU A 28 8.93 14.08 9.44
CA LEU A 28 9.89 14.10 8.32
C LEU A 28 9.65 15.36 7.49
N PRO A 29 10.22 16.52 7.88
CA PRO A 29 10.08 17.76 7.14
C PRO A 29 10.53 17.59 5.68
N GLY A 30 9.68 18.04 4.75
CA GLY A 30 9.97 17.89 3.32
C GLY A 30 9.62 16.52 2.72
N VAL A 31 9.01 15.60 3.49
CA VAL A 31 8.59 14.29 2.99
C VAL A 31 7.70 14.42 1.75
N ARG A 32 7.98 13.59 0.75
CA ARG A 32 7.17 13.48 -0.47
C ARG A 32 6.70 12.04 -0.65
N PHE A 33 5.45 11.91 -1.06
CA PHE A 33 4.82 10.63 -1.37
C PHE A 33 4.74 10.48 -2.88
N PHE A 34 5.49 9.52 -3.42
CA PHE A 34 5.57 9.28 -4.87
C PHE A 34 4.65 8.13 -5.25
N PRO A 35 3.89 8.25 -6.34
CA PRO A 35 3.15 7.11 -6.88
C PRO A 35 4.14 6.00 -7.29
N MET A 36 3.78 4.75 -6.98
CA MET A 36 4.60 3.59 -7.29
C MET A 36 4.03 2.85 -8.50
N ALA A 37 4.91 2.50 -9.42
CA ALA A 37 4.57 1.65 -10.56
C ALA A 37 4.80 0.17 -10.24
N ALA A 38 4.12 -0.71 -10.97
CA ALA A 38 4.27 -2.16 -10.83
C ALA A 38 5.72 -2.65 -11.08
N SER A 39 6.54 -1.86 -11.77
CA SER A 39 7.96 -2.18 -12.02
C SER A 39 8.87 -2.04 -10.79
N HIS A 40 8.37 -1.49 -9.68
CA HIS A 40 9.20 -1.32 -8.48
C HIS A 40 9.58 -2.68 -7.89
N PRO A 41 10.84 -2.90 -7.46
CA PRO A 41 11.33 -4.19 -6.95
C PRO A 41 10.52 -4.81 -5.81
N ILE A 42 9.84 -4.01 -4.99
CA ILE A 42 8.98 -4.52 -3.91
C ILE A 42 7.85 -5.42 -4.42
N PHE A 43 7.42 -5.25 -5.67
CA PHE A 43 6.37 -6.07 -6.29
C PHE A 43 6.92 -7.34 -6.95
N HIS A 44 8.24 -7.58 -6.89
CA HIS A 44 8.92 -8.70 -7.56
C HIS A 44 9.91 -9.45 -6.67
N CYS A 45 10.07 -9.07 -5.40
CA CYS A 45 11.14 -9.62 -4.56
C CYS A 45 10.90 -11.06 -4.08
N PHE A 46 9.65 -11.56 -4.12
CA PHE A 46 9.30 -12.94 -3.84
C PHE A 46 8.20 -13.44 -4.78
N PHE A 47 7.04 -12.80 -4.77
CA PHE A 47 5.97 -13.04 -5.74
C PHE A 47 6.05 -12.01 -6.87
N GLU A 48 5.79 -12.45 -8.10
CA GLU A 48 5.66 -11.57 -9.25
C GLU A 48 4.28 -10.90 -9.26
N ILE A 49 4.26 -9.58 -9.09
CA ILE A 49 3.06 -8.75 -9.17
C ILE A 49 3.25 -7.76 -10.31
N ASN A 50 2.80 -8.12 -11.49
CA ASN A 50 2.99 -7.34 -12.71
C ASN A 50 1.87 -6.33 -12.98
N ASN A 51 0.74 -6.48 -12.29
CA ASN A 51 -0.45 -5.65 -12.50
C ASN A 51 -1.03 -5.23 -11.15
N LEU A 52 -0.97 -3.94 -10.86
CA LEU A 52 -1.54 -3.38 -9.63
C LEU A 52 -3.05 -3.11 -9.74
N ASP A 53 -3.62 -3.18 -10.94
CA ASP A 53 -5.07 -3.00 -11.15
C ASP A 53 -5.93 -4.15 -10.61
N ILE A 54 -5.31 -5.31 -10.38
CA ILE A 54 -5.98 -6.48 -9.82
C ILE A 54 -5.92 -6.53 -8.29
N MET A 55 -5.30 -5.53 -7.67
CA MET A 55 -5.16 -5.49 -6.21
C MET A 55 -6.52 -5.35 -5.53
N PRO A 56 -6.65 -5.90 -4.30
CA PRO A 56 -7.89 -5.87 -3.56
C PRO A 56 -8.45 -4.47 -3.36
N GLN A 57 -9.71 -4.30 -3.65
CA GLN A 57 -10.44 -3.04 -3.41
C GLN A 57 -11.33 -3.23 -2.17
N ALA A 58 -10.96 -2.60 -1.06
CA ALA A 58 -11.74 -2.62 0.17
C ALA A 58 -12.92 -1.64 0.11
N TYR A 59 -12.80 -0.60 -0.71
CA TYR A 59 -13.77 0.50 -0.80
C TYR A 59 -14.29 0.69 -2.23
N ASN A 60 -15.53 1.11 -2.37
CA ASN A 60 -16.14 1.47 -3.65
C ASN A 60 -15.75 2.90 -4.09
N ALA A 61 -14.48 3.23 -4.02
CA ALA A 61 -13.97 4.58 -4.27
C ALA A 61 -12.84 4.61 -5.31
N GLY A 62 -12.85 3.67 -6.24
CA GLY A 62 -11.83 3.54 -7.27
C GLY A 62 -10.72 2.55 -6.91
N LYS A 63 -9.68 2.53 -7.72
CA LYS A 63 -8.58 1.57 -7.58
C LYS A 63 -7.64 1.92 -6.43
N PRO A 64 -7.01 0.91 -5.80
CA PRO A 64 -5.89 1.14 -4.90
C PRO A 64 -4.74 1.87 -5.59
N VAL A 65 -4.07 2.74 -4.85
CA VAL A 65 -2.87 3.45 -5.29
C VAL A 65 -1.77 3.20 -4.26
N PHE A 66 -0.62 2.80 -4.73
CA PHE A 66 0.54 2.59 -3.87
C PHE A 66 1.45 3.81 -3.94
N ARG A 67 1.86 4.30 -2.77
CA ARG A 67 2.74 5.47 -2.65
C ARG A 67 3.97 5.12 -1.86
N GLY A 68 5.12 5.58 -2.30
CA GLY A 68 6.41 5.37 -1.64
C GLY A 68 7.00 6.64 -1.06
N VAL A 69 7.64 6.51 0.08
CA VAL A 69 8.58 7.51 0.61
C VAL A 69 9.98 6.93 0.50
N TYR A 70 10.87 7.68 -0.09
CA TYR A 70 12.24 7.25 -0.38
C TYR A 70 13.25 8.10 0.38
N GLU A 71 14.39 7.52 0.65
CA GLU A 71 15.55 8.23 1.20
C GLU A 71 15.90 9.44 0.32
N ASP A 72 16.13 10.57 0.94
CA ASP A 72 16.41 11.85 0.29
C ASP A 72 15.37 12.31 -0.74
N ASN A 73 14.13 11.80 -0.64
CA ASN A 73 13.05 12.04 -1.62
C ASN A 73 13.43 11.62 -3.05
N ASP A 74 14.32 10.64 -3.20
CA ASP A 74 14.75 10.11 -4.50
C ASP A 74 14.06 8.76 -4.77
N PRO A 75 13.14 8.66 -5.76
CA PRO A 75 12.48 7.39 -6.10
C PRO A 75 13.43 6.28 -6.60
N GLY A 76 14.66 6.64 -6.98
CA GLY A 76 15.72 5.67 -7.28
C GLY A 76 16.47 5.19 -6.04
N GLY A 77 16.24 5.82 -4.90
CA GLY A 77 16.86 5.48 -3.63
C GLY A 77 16.13 4.38 -2.85
N ARG A 78 16.54 4.20 -1.60
CA ARG A 78 15.96 3.19 -0.72
C ARG A 78 14.52 3.57 -0.34
N LEU A 79 13.60 2.62 -0.52
CA LEU A 79 12.22 2.77 -0.05
C LEU A 79 12.18 2.67 1.48
N GLN A 80 11.69 3.71 2.13
CA GLN A 80 11.55 3.79 3.58
C GLN A 80 10.13 3.48 4.06
N MET A 81 9.13 3.81 3.25
CA MET A 81 7.73 3.61 3.57
C MET A 81 6.94 3.28 2.31
N ILE A 82 6.03 2.31 2.43
CA ILE A 82 4.97 2.09 1.46
C ILE A 82 3.62 2.39 2.08
N VAL A 83 2.77 3.07 1.33
CA VAL A 83 1.41 3.42 1.71
C VAL A 83 0.45 2.77 0.72
N ASN A 84 -0.45 1.96 1.24
CA ASN A 84 -1.57 1.38 0.49
C ASN A 84 -2.75 2.35 0.60
N TYR A 85 -2.91 3.16 -0.43
CA TYR A 85 -3.96 4.17 -0.48
C TYR A 85 -5.22 3.63 -1.17
N ASN A 86 -6.38 3.95 -0.64
CA ASN A 86 -7.70 3.52 -1.12
C ASN A 86 -7.88 2.00 -1.11
N THR A 87 -7.30 1.33 -0.13
CA THR A 87 -7.52 -0.08 0.17
C THR A 87 -7.20 -0.36 1.64
N ASP A 88 -7.65 -1.51 2.11
CA ASP A 88 -7.34 -2.07 3.42
C ASP A 88 -6.94 -3.53 3.21
N ILE A 89 -5.64 -3.75 3.00
CA ILE A 89 -5.08 -5.06 2.71
C ILE A 89 -5.19 -5.97 3.93
N SER A 90 -5.05 -5.43 5.13
CA SER A 90 -5.15 -6.17 6.38
C SER A 90 -6.51 -6.84 6.56
N GLN A 91 -7.57 -6.25 6.06
CA GLN A 91 -8.92 -6.82 6.10
C GLN A 91 -9.04 -8.13 5.32
N PHE A 92 -8.30 -8.27 4.22
CA PHE A 92 -8.26 -9.51 3.44
C PHE A 92 -7.52 -10.63 4.18
N TRP A 93 -6.53 -10.30 5.01
CA TRP A 93 -5.86 -11.28 5.87
C TRP A 93 -6.76 -11.69 7.04
N GLU A 94 -7.36 -10.73 7.72
CA GLU A 94 -8.22 -10.96 8.89
C GLU A 94 -9.39 -11.89 8.55
N TRP A 95 -10.05 -11.66 7.42
CA TRP A 95 -11.22 -12.41 6.99
C TRP A 95 -10.90 -13.57 6.03
N SER A 96 -9.63 -13.95 5.94
CA SER A 96 -9.18 -15.09 5.14
C SER A 96 -9.82 -16.40 5.60
N GLY A 97 -10.31 -17.19 4.65
CA GLY A 97 -10.93 -18.48 4.94
C GLY A 97 -12.35 -18.43 5.51
N THR A 98 -12.91 -17.25 5.74
CA THR A 98 -14.28 -17.09 6.27
C THR A 98 -15.36 -17.06 5.20
N GLY A 99 -14.98 -16.87 3.92
CA GLY A 99 -15.90 -16.66 2.80
C GLY A 99 -16.40 -15.21 2.68
N LEU A 100 -15.99 -14.30 3.56
CA LEU A 100 -16.40 -12.88 3.50
C LEU A 100 -15.64 -12.09 2.42
N ARG A 101 -14.48 -12.58 2.00
CA ARG A 101 -13.68 -11.96 0.93
C ARG A 101 -13.37 -12.98 -0.15
N PRO A 102 -13.40 -12.60 -1.44
CA PRO A 102 -13.02 -13.49 -2.54
C PRO A 102 -11.60 -14.03 -2.37
N ILE A 103 -11.40 -15.31 -2.69
CA ILE A 103 -10.11 -15.98 -2.48
C ILE A 103 -9.00 -15.43 -3.38
N ASP A 104 -9.33 -15.03 -4.59
CA ASP A 104 -8.40 -14.43 -5.54
C ASP A 104 -7.85 -13.09 -5.01
N GLN A 105 -8.72 -12.23 -4.49
CA GLN A 105 -8.32 -10.97 -3.87
C GLN A 105 -7.51 -11.20 -2.59
N THR A 106 -7.91 -12.16 -1.77
CA THR A 106 -7.18 -12.55 -0.57
C THR A 106 -5.77 -13.03 -0.90
N ASN A 107 -5.61 -13.83 -1.96
CA ASN A 107 -4.31 -14.30 -2.42
C ASN A 107 -3.40 -13.13 -2.86
N GLU A 108 -3.93 -12.15 -3.59
CA GLU A 108 -3.16 -10.98 -3.98
C GLU A 108 -2.74 -10.13 -2.76
N ALA A 109 -3.60 -9.99 -1.77
CA ALA A 109 -3.26 -9.32 -0.52
C ALA A 109 -2.13 -10.04 0.24
N TYR A 110 -2.13 -11.37 0.28
CA TYR A 110 -1.03 -12.15 0.86
C TYR A 110 0.28 -12.00 0.10
N LYS A 111 0.23 -12.00 -1.23
CA LYS A 111 1.44 -11.77 -2.06
C LYS A 111 2.07 -10.41 -1.74
N LEU A 112 1.26 -9.36 -1.63
CA LEU A 112 1.75 -8.04 -1.22
C LEU A 112 2.40 -8.08 0.17
N GLY A 113 1.74 -8.67 1.15
CA GLY A 113 2.26 -8.75 2.51
C GLY A 113 3.60 -9.48 2.58
N VAL A 114 3.72 -10.62 1.90
CA VAL A 114 4.98 -11.38 1.82
C VAL A 114 6.07 -10.55 1.15
N ASN A 115 5.77 -9.93 0.03
CA ASN A 115 6.72 -9.08 -0.67
C ASN A 115 7.21 -7.91 0.19
N TYR A 116 6.31 -7.27 0.95
CA TYR A 116 6.70 -6.19 1.85
C TYR A 116 7.68 -6.64 2.93
N LEU A 117 7.43 -7.81 3.52
CA LEU A 117 8.31 -8.39 4.54
C LEU A 117 9.67 -8.77 3.94
N VAL A 118 9.68 -9.48 2.82
CA VAL A 118 10.91 -9.90 2.15
C VAL A 118 11.73 -8.67 1.72
N TYR A 119 11.09 -7.68 1.11
CA TYR A 119 11.76 -6.44 0.73
C TYR A 119 12.37 -5.72 1.93
N GLY A 120 11.62 -5.60 3.02
CA GLY A 120 12.09 -4.95 4.25
C GLY A 120 13.27 -5.65 4.91
N MET A 121 13.37 -6.98 4.77
CA MET A 121 14.47 -7.78 5.31
C MET A 121 15.72 -7.79 4.40
N THR A 122 15.58 -7.51 3.10
CA THR A 122 16.64 -7.68 2.11
C THR A 122 17.16 -6.35 1.52
N HIS A 123 16.52 -5.27 1.80
CA HIS A 123 16.86 -3.91 1.32
C HIS A 123 16.96 -2.97 2.54
#